data_9eb14e193c2be57b465a2b0c0f63cfc0
#
_entry.id   9eb14e193c2be57b465a2b0c0f63cfc0
#
_cell.length_a   1.000
_cell.length_b   1.000
_cell.length_c   1.000
_cell.angle_alpha   90.00
_cell.angle_beta   90.00
_cell.angle_gamma   90.00
#
_symmetry.space_group_name_H-M   'P 1'
#
loop_
_entity.id
_entity.type
_entity.pdbx_description
1 polymer ?
#
loop_
_entity_poly.entity_id
_entity_poly.type
_entity_poly.pdbx_seq_one_letter_code
_entity_poly.pdbx_strand_id
1 'polypeptide(L)'
;AHSYNTDPEMVVTGKVLDSTHKEAMLWDIERGIPDRPQEKPWQTCTCIGGWHYGVKDYNAGYKSAQQVVDMLVDIVSKNGNLLLSIPLKGDGTHDDKEMRFIAEMTDWMEQNGRSIYGTRVWKTFGEGPLVDASNPIYNQGFNEGINYSAKDVRYVVKHARTEQDVDTVFATI
;
A
#
# COMPACT_ATOMS: atom_id res chain seq x y z
N ALA A 1 -1.20 0.51 -26.29
CA ALA A 1 -1.01 -0.44 -27.41
C ALA A 1 0.48 -0.70 -27.68
N HIS A 2 1.31 0.35 -27.90
CA HIS A 2 2.74 0.17 -28.25
C HIS A 2 3.49 -0.65 -27.19
N SER A 3 3.35 -0.30 -25.91
CA SER A 3 4.03 -0.96 -24.79
C SER A 3 3.73 -2.47 -24.75
N TYR A 4 2.47 -2.85 -24.80
CA TYR A 4 2.06 -4.25 -24.76
C TYR A 4 2.43 -5.03 -26.04
N ASN A 5 2.57 -4.35 -27.18
CA ASN A 5 3.05 -4.99 -28.40
C ASN A 5 4.56 -5.24 -28.38
N THR A 6 5.29 -4.48 -27.58
CA THR A 6 6.74 -4.59 -27.45
C THR A 6 7.13 -5.57 -26.35
N ASP A 7 6.41 -5.53 -25.22
CA ASP A 7 6.62 -6.41 -24.07
C ASP A 7 5.25 -6.69 -23.41
N PRO A 8 4.69 -7.90 -23.60
CA PRO A 8 3.39 -8.27 -23.07
C PRO A 8 3.37 -8.36 -21.53
N GLU A 9 4.52 -8.44 -20.87
CA GLU A 9 4.62 -8.44 -19.39
C GLU A 9 4.75 -7.04 -18.79
N MET A 10 4.85 -6.01 -19.64
CA MET A 10 4.95 -4.63 -19.19
C MET A 10 3.69 -4.20 -18.42
N VAL A 11 3.88 -3.62 -17.24
CA VAL A 11 2.80 -3.01 -16.47
C VAL A 11 2.77 -1.51 -16.75
N VAL A 12 1.63 -1.04 -17.25
CA VAL A 12 1.36 0.39 -17.46
C VAL A 12 0.41 0.86 -16.38
N THR A 13 0.78 1.89 -15.64
CA THR A 13 -0.06 2.49 -14.59
C THR A 13 -0.74 3.75 -15.09
N GLY A 14 -1.88 4.08 -14.52
CA GLY A 14 -2.60 5.32 -14.80
C GLY A 14 -3.41 5.79 -13.60
N LYS A 15 -3.46 7.10 -13.45
CA LYS A 15 -4.31 7.76 -12.45
C LYS A 15 -5.73 7.91 -13.00
N VAL A 16 -6.60 8.61 -12.55
CA VAL A 16 -7.94 8.97 -13.07
C VAL A 16 -8.42 8.10 -14.26
N LEU A 17 -8.54 6.79 -14.03
CA LEU A 17 -8.96 5.83 -15.06
C LEU A 17 -10.47 5.58 -14.97
N ASP A 18 -11.15 5.62 -16.09
CA ASP A 18 -12.50 5.06 -16.23
C ASP A 18 -12.49 3.51 -16.27
N SER A 19 -13.66 2.90 -16.31
CA SER A 19 -13.79 1.45 -16.32
C SER A 19 -13.07 0.79 -17.51
N THR A 20 -13.10 1.42 -18.70
CA THR A 20 -12.46 0.89 -19.91
C THR A 20 -10.95 0.91 -19.79
N HIS A 21 -10.37 2.00 -19.28
CA HIS A 21 -8.94 2.11 -19.09
C HIS A 21 -8.41 1.19 -18.00
N LYS A 22 -9.19 0.94 -16.95
CA LYS A 22 -8.85 -0.05 -15.89
C LYS A 22 -8.77 -1.49 -16.40
N GLU A 23 -9.33 -1.79 -17.58
CA GLU A 23 -9.14 -3.11 -18.20
C GLU A 23 -7.73 -3.32 -18.74
N ALA A 24 -7.07 -2.26 -19.17
CA ALA A 24 -5.78 -2.31 -19.84
C ALA A 24 -4.62 -1.72 -19.03
N MET A 25 -4.89 -1.06 -17.92
CA MET A 25 -3.90 -0.35 -17.13
C MET A 25 -4.11 -0.65 -15.64
N LEU A 26 -3.01 -0.70 -14.88
CA LEU A 26 -3.07 -0.75 -13.42
C LEU A 26 -3.53 0.60 -12.89
N TRP A 27 -4.58 0.61 -12.08
CA TRP A 27 -5.03 1.83 -11.43
C TRP A 27 -4.05 2.25 -10.34
N ASP A 28 -3.46 3.44 -10.50
CA ASP A 28 -2.55 4.07 -9.54
C ASP A 28 -3.25 5.23 -8.85
N ILE A 29 -3.56 5.06 -7.58
CA ILE A 29 -4.26 6.05 -6.76
C ILE A 29 -3.23 6.92 -6.08
N GLU A 30 -3.35 8.24 -6.20
CA GLU A 30 -2.42 9.13 -5.52
C GLU A 30 -2.83 9.37 -4.07
N ARG A 31 -1.98 8.94 -3.12
CA ARG A 31 -2.16 9.17 -1.69
C ARG A 31 -3.57 8.77 -1.21
N GLY A 32 -4.03 7.60 -1.65
CA GLY A 32 -5.39 7.19 -1.34
C GLY A 32 -5.57 5.67 -1.30
N ILE A 33 -6.62 5.25 -0.61
CA ILE A 33 -6.96 3.84 -0.39
C ILE A 33 -8.46 3.67 -0.63
N PRO A 34 -8.90 2.71 -1.48
CA PRO A 34 -10.31 2.41 -1.66
C PRO A 34 -10.97 1.93 -0.37
N ASP A 35 -12.27 2.18 -0.20
CA ASP A 35 -13.04 1.72 0.96
C ASP A 35 -13.15 0.18 1.01
N ARG A 36 -13.11 -0.47 -0.16
CA ARG A 36 -13.38 -1.91 -0.30
C ARG A 36 -12.30 -2.58 -1.14
N PRO A 37 -12.12 -3.92 -1.02
CA PRO A 37 -11.29 -4.69 -1.92
C PRO A 37 -11.68 -4.46 -3.37
N GLN A 38 -10.66 -4.34 -4.22
CA GLN A 38 -10.84 -4.20 -5.66
C GLN A 38 -10.70 -5.58 -6.32
N GLU A 39 -11.50 -5.84 -7.35
CA GLU A 39 -11.44 -7.08 -8.12
C GLU A 39 -10.08 -7.22 -8.81
N LYS A 40 -9.58 -6.14 -9.41
CA LYS A 40 -8.28 -6.09 -10.06
C LYS A 40 -7.21 -5.54 -9.11
N PRO A 41 -5.97 -5.98 -9.25
CA PRO A 41 -4.86 -5.35 -8.56
C PRO A 41 -4.79 -3.86 -8.86
N TRP A 42 -4.39 -3.10 -7.88
CA TRP A 42 -4.21 -1.65 -7.96
C TRP A 42 -2.97 -1.24 -7.17
N GLN A 43 -2.56 0.00 -7.31
CA GLN A 43 -1.44 0.58 -6.58
C GLN A 43 -1.86 1.90 -5.96
N THR A 44 -1.28 2.23 -4.83
CA THR A 44 -1.23 3.61 -4.34
C THR A 44 0.20 4.08 -4.30
N CYS A 45 0.43 5.31 -4.71
CA CYS A 45 1.71 5.98 -4.53
C CYS A 45 1.58 7.04 -3.43
N THR A 46 2.52 7.04 -2.50
CA THR A 46 2.61 8.04 -1.43
C THR A 46 4.05 8.28 -1.02
N CYS A 47 4.26 9.21 -0.11
CA CYS A 47 5.56 9.55 0.45
C CYS A 47 5.49 9.64 1.98
N ILE A 48 6.62 9.51 2.64
CA ILE A 48 6.69 9.68 4.10
C ILE A 48 6.53 11.15 4.52
N GLY A 49 6.91 12.09 3.66
CA GLY A 49 6.77 13.54 3.83
C GLY A 49 6.37 14.19 2.52
N GLY A 50 7.26 14.88 1.85
CA GLY A 50 7.10 15.40 0.49
C GLY A 50 7.55 14.41 -0.59
N TRP A 51 7.21 14.67 -1.86
CA TRP A 51 7.69 13.87 -3.00
C TRP A 51 9.19 14.05 -3.26
N HIS A 52 9.74 15.18 -2.84
CA HIS A 52 11.15 15.52 -2.92
C HIS A 52 11.66 15.89 -1.55
N TYR A 53 12.96 15.71 -1.32
CA TYR A 53 13.57 16.12 -0.07
C TYR A 53 13.40 17.62 0.17
N GLY A 54 12.99 17.99 1.36
CA GLY A 54 12.81 19.37 1.76
C GLY A 54 12.99 19.59 3.26
N VAL A 55 13.75 20.61 3.62
CA VAL A 55 13.96 21.02 5.04
C VAL A 55 12.63 21.29 5.76
N LYS A 56 11.61 21.77 5.04
CA LYS A 56 10.28 21.96 5.59
C LYS A 56 9.66 20.64 6.07
N ASP A 57 9.74 19.59 5.26
CA ASP A 57 9.19 18.28 5.59
C ASP A 57 10.00 17.62 6.71
N TYR A 58 11.32 17.74 6.68
CA TYR A 58 12.19 17.33 7.78
C TYR A 58 11.79 17.96 9.11
N ASN A 59 11.52 19.27 9.13
CA ASN A 59 11.13 19.98 10.34
C ASN A 59 9.69 19.68 10.79
N ALA A 60 8.78 19.49 9.86
CA ALA A 60 7.39 19.13 10.16
C ALA A 60 7.26 17.70 10.69
N GLY A 61 8.21 16.82 10.33
CA GLY A 61 8.20 15.40 10.63
C GLY A 61 7.59 14.56 9.52
N TYR A 62 8.04 13.30 9.45
CA TYR A 62 7.57 12.31 8.50
C TYR A 62 6.45 11.45 9.09
N LYS A 63 5.74 10.71 8.24
CA LYS A 63 4.90 9.59 8.70
C LYS A 63 5.78 8.64 9.53
N SER A 64 5.25 8.12 10.63
CA SER A 64 5.92 7.07 11.39
C SER A 64 5.90 5.74 10.62
N ALA A 65 6.80 4.82 10.96
CA ALA A 65 6.77 3.47 10.43
C ALA A 65 5.42 2.78 10.74
N GLN A 66 4.88 2.97 11.94
CA GLN A 66 3.56 2.44 12.30
C GLN A 66 2.45 2.93 11.36
N GLN A 67 2.38 4.24 11.08
CA GLN A 67 1.38 4.78 10.15
C GLN A 67 1.49 4.16 8.75
N VAL A 68 2.72 3.91 8.28
CA VAL A 68 2.94 3.30 6.97
C VAL A 68 2.63 1.80 6.99
N VAL A 69 2.91 1.11 8.10
CA VAL A 69 2.53 -0.30 8.30
C VAL A 69 1.00 -0.44 8.29
N ASP A 70 0.29 0.39 9.02
CA ASP A 70 -1.18 0.37 9.06
C ASP A 70 -1.77 0.55 7.65
N MET A 71 -1.23 1.52 6.92
CA MET A 71 -1.61 1.74 5.50
C MET A 71 -1.28 0.51 4.63
N LEU A 72 -0.08 -0.05 4.75
CA LEU A 72 0.37 -1.20 3.96
C LEU A 72 -0.53 -2.40 4.17
N VAL A 73 -0.87 -2.71 5.42
CA VAL A 73 -1.73 -3.82 5.78
C VAL A 73 -3.15 -3.64 5.23
N ASP A 74 -3.70 -2.43 5.33
CA ASP A 74 -5.01 -2.09 4.77
C ASP A 74 -5.02 -2.18 3.24
N ILE A 75 -3.99 -1.65 2.58
CA ILE A 75 -3.81 -1.70 1.12
C ILE A 75 -3.78 -3.16 0.62
N VAL A 76 -2.94 -4.00 1.24
CA VAL A 76 -2.77 -5.40 0.82
C VAL A 76 -4.04 -6.21 1.06
N SER A 77 -4.77 -5.95 2.15
CA SER A 77 -6.06 -6.60 2.44
C SER A 77 -7.14 -6.27 1.39
N LYS A 78 -6.95 -5.21 0.63
CA LYS A 78 -7.86 -4.73 -0.42
C LYS A 78 -7.36 -4.97 -1.86
N ASN A 79 -6.41 -5.91 -2.05
CA ASN A 79 -5.80 -6.26 -3.33
C ASN A 79 -4.88 -5.18 -3.91
N GLY A 80 -4.32 -4.33 -3.05
CA GLY A 80 -3.44 -3.23 -3.46
C GLY A 80 -1.97 -3.47 -3.24
N ASN A 81 -1.17 -2.60 -3.85
CA ASN A 81 0.27 -2.50 -3.66
C ASN A 81 0.63 -1.07 -3.23
N LEU A 82 1.61 -0.95 -2.36
CA LEU A 82 2.13 0.34 -1.90
C LEU A 82 3.42 0.68 -2.65
N LEU A 83 3.44 1.82 -3.32
CA LEU A 83 4.64 2.49 -3.83
C LEU A 83 4.97 3.65 -2.88
N LEU A 84 5.98 3.46 -2.04
CA LEU A 84 6.38 4.43 -1.03
C LEU A 84 7.62 5.20 -1.48
N SER A 85 7.52 6.52 -1.56
CA SER A 85 8.65 7.40 -1.78
C SER A 85 9.31 7.78 -0.46
N ILE A 86 10.61 7.52 -0.37
CA ILE A 86 11.50 8.03 0.68
C ILE A 86 12.51 8.90 -0.05
N PRO A 87 12.39 10.24 0.01
CA PRO A 87 13.21 11.13 -0.81
C PRO A 87 14.65 11.15 -0.35
N LEU A 88 15.56 11.44 -1.27
CA LEU A 88 16.99 11.55 -1.01
C LEU A 88 17.39 13.02 -0.96
N LYS A 89 18.36 13.34 -0.10
CA LYS A 89 19.08 14.61 -0.15
C LYS A 89 19.83 14.78 -1.47
N GLY A 90 20.23 16.01 -1.79
CA GLY A 90 20.93 16.31 -3.04
C GLY A 90 22.28 15.58 -3.22
N ASP A 91 22.84 15.03 -2.16
CA ASP A 91 24.06 14.21 -2.19
C ASP A 91 23.77 12.70 -2.36
N GLY A 92 22.49 12.31 -2.49
CA GLY A 92 22.08 10.93 -2.66
C GLY A 92 21.97 10.14 -1.34
N THR A 93 22.08 10.79 -0.18
CA THR A 93 21.93 10.15 1.13
C THR A 93 20.57 10.44 1.76
N HIS A 94 20.16 9.61 2.70
CA HIS A 94 19.02 9.86 3.57
C HIS A 94 19.40 10.75 4.76
N ASP A 95 18.43 11.42 5.36
CA ASP A 95 18.62 12.08 6.65
C ASP A 95 18.45 11.09 7.83
N ASP A 96 18.70 11.56 9.04
CA ASP A 96 18.66 10.74 10.25
C ASP A 96 17.24 10.24 10.60
N LYS A 97 16.19 11.02 10.27
CA LYS A 97 14.80 10.62 10.51
C LYS A 97 14.33 9.61 9.47
N GLU A 98 14.73 9.77 8.20
CA GLU A 98 14.48 8.79 7.14
C GLU A 98 15.19 7.46 7.45
N MET A 99 16.46 7.51 7.90
CA MET A 99 17.20 6.31 8.29
C MET A 99 16.54 5.58 9.46
N ARG A 100 16.00 6.31 10.44
CA ARG A 100 15.23 5.70 11.54
C ARG A 100 13.96 5.04 11.03
N PHE A 101 13.21 5.73 10.19
CA PHE A 101 12.00 5.19 9.55
C PHE A 101 12.31 3.88 8.79
N ILE A 102 13.40 3.88 7.99
CA ILE A 102 13.82 2.68 7.23
C ILE A 102 14.15 1.53 8.18
N ALA A 103 14.87 1.79 9.26
CA ALA A 103 15.22 0.76 10.25
C ALA A 103 13.95 0.16 10.90
N GLU A 104 13.03 0.99 11.36
CA GLU A 104 11.76 0.55 11.97
C GLU A 104 10.90 -0.27 10.98
N MET A 105 10.82 0.16 9.72
CA MET A 105 10.14 -0.59 8.67
C MET A 105 10.82 -1.92 8.37
N THR A 106 12.15 -1.96 8.37
CA THR A 106 12.93 -3.19 8.16
C THR A 106 12.62 -4.18 9.25
N ASP A 107 12.72 -3.77 10.52
CA ASP A 107 12.45 -4.62 11.68
C ASP A 107 11.05 -5.22 11.63
N TRP A 108 10.06 -4.42 11.26
CA TRP A 108 8.69 -4.91 11.12
C TRP A 108 8.55 -5.90 9.96
N MET A 109 9.14 -5.60 8.81
CA MET A 109 9.06 -6.46 7.61
C MET A 109 9.80 -7.79 7.79
N GLU A 110 10.91 -7.82 8.51
CA GLU A 110 11.63 -9.06 8.83
C GLU A 110 10.74 -10.01 9.64
N GLN A 111 9.95 -9.49 10.56
CA GLN A 111 9.08 -10.29 11.40
C GLN A 111 7.76 -10.66 10.72
N ASN A 112 7.18 -9.74 9.96
CA ASN A 112 5.80 -9.81 9.48
C ASN A 112 5.66 -9.90 7.96
N GLY A 113 6.71 -9.76 7.18
CA GLY A 113 6.65 -9.70 5.72
C GLY A 113 5.96 -10.91 5.06
N ARG A 114 5.90 -12.06 5.76
CA ARG A 114 5.14 -13.24 5.31
C ARG A 114 3.62 -13.00 5.23
N SER A 115 3.09 -12.04 5.97
CA SER A 115 1.68 -11.60 5.91
C SER A 115 1.43 -10.59 4.78
N ILE A 116 2.48 -10.12 4.12
CA ILE A 116 2.41 -9.17 3.00
C ILE A 116 2.72 -9.89 1.68
N TYR A 117 3.92 -10.50 1.58
CA TYR A 117 4.39 -11.05 0.32
C TYR A 117 3.69 -12.36 -0.06
N GLY A 118 3.17 -12.39 -1.29
CA GLY A 118 2.53 -13.56 -1.88
C GLY A 118 1.16 -13.89 -1.27
N THR A 119 0.55 -12.95 -0.59
CA THR A 119 -0.81 -13.06 -0.05
C THR A 119 -1.86 -12.60 -1.06
N ARG A 120 -3.12 -12.88 -0.76
CA ARG A 120 -4.29 -12.48 -1.53
C ARG A 120 -5.39 -12.02 -0.57
N VAL A 121 -6.36 -11.33 -1.11
CA VAL A 121 -7.56 -10.93 -0.37
C VAL A 121 -8.26 -12.19 0.18
N TRP A 122 -8.60 -12.16 1.45
CA TRP A 122 -9.44 -13.19 2.03
C TRP A 122 -10.93 -12.83 1.92
N LYS A 123 -11.80 -13.82 2.10
CA LYS A 123 -13.28 -13.64 2.03
C LYS A 123 -13.80 -12.49 2.90
N THR A 124 -13.13 -12.23 4.01
CA THR A 124 -13.36 -11.09 4.90
C THR A 124 -12.07 -10.29 4.94
N PHE A 125 -12.03 -9.08 4.38
CA PHE A 125 -10.81 -8.27 4.31
C PHE A 125 -10.46 -7.58 5.62
N GLY A 126 -11.41 -7.44 6.52
CA GLY A 126 -11.18 -6.81 7.82
C GLY A 126 -12.40 -6.79 8.73
N GLU A 127 -12.14 -6.36 9.94
CA GLU A 127 -13.11 -6.10 11.00
C GLU A 127 -12.77 -4.79 11.71
N GLY A 128 -13.73 -4.23 12.43
CA GLY A 128 -13.54 -3.01 13.20
C GLY A 128 -14.20 -1.77 12.60
N PRO A 129 -14.11 -0.63 13.28
CA PRO A 129 -14.85 0.58 12.93
C PRO A 129 -14.62 1.09 11.52
N LEU A 130 -13.39 0.91 10.98
CA LEU A 130 -13.03 1.42 9.66
C LEU A 130 -13.54 0.55 8.50
N VAL A 131 -14.02 -0.67 8.76
CA VAL A 131 -14.61 -1.51 7.71
C VAL A 131 -15.92 -0.92 7.21
N ASP A 132 -16.70 -0.30 8.08
CA ASP A 132 -17.99 0.30 7.75
C ASP A 132 -17.89 1.82 7.51
N ALA A 133 -16.74 2.42 7.82
CA ALA A 133 -16.50 3.83 7.59
C ALA A 133 -16.39 4.13 6.09
N SER A 134 -17.04 5.21 5.66
CA SER A 134 -16.91 5.70 4.29
C SER A 134 -15.77 6.71 4.22
N ASN A 135 -14.80 6.43 3.36
CA ASN A 135 -13.69 7.34 3.04
C ASN A 135 -13.46 7.34 1.52
N PRO A 136 -14.41 7.88 0.74
CA PRO A 136 -14.43 7.74 -0.70
C PRO A 136 -13.22 8.39 -1.35
N ILE A 137 -12.76 7.77 -2.44
CA ILE A 137 -11.76 8.36 -3.31
C ILE A 137 -12.43 9.41 -4.20
N TYR A 138 -11.84 10.60 -4.19
CA TYR A 138 -12.20 11.69 -5.10
C TYR A 138 -11.10 11.88 -6.14
N ASN A 139 -11.43 11.82 -7.42
CA ASN A 139 -10.47 11.99 -8.52
C ASN A 139 -9.27 11.05 -8.42
N GLN A 140 -8.11 11.58 -8.00
CA GLN A 140 -6.84 10.87 -7.95
C GLN A 140 -6.59 10.13 -6.62
N GLY A 141 -7.33 10.43 -5.57
CA GLY A 141 -7.14 9.87 -4.23
C GLY A 141 -7.16 10.92 -3.13
N PHE A 142 -6.04 11.13 -2.45
CA PHE A 142 -5.82 12.07 -1.34
C PHE A 142 -6.71 11.81 -0.11
N ASN A 143 -7.03 10.55 0.14
CA ASN A 143 -7.81 10.11 1.30
C ASN A 143 -7.02 9.18 2.26
N GLU A 144 -5.68 9.23 2.23
CA GLU A 144 -4.80 8.37 3.03
C GLU A 144 -4.75 8.71 4.53
N GLY A 145 -5.30 9.84 4.95
CA GLY A 145 -5.30 10.31 6.35
C GLY A 145 -6.26 9.52 7.24
N ILE A 146 -6.11 8.20 7.30
CA ILE A 146 -6.94 7.29 8.07
C ILE A 146 -6.32 7.09 9.46
N ASN A 147 -7.12 7.20 10.51
CA ASN A 147 -6.69 6.91 11.88
C ASN A 147 -7.10 5.47 12.25
N TYR A 148 -6.19 4.54 12.11
CA TYR A 148 -6.37 3.17 12.53
C TYR A 148 -6.32 3.04 14.05
N SER A 149 -6.99 2.05 14.58
CA SER A 149 -7.03 1.73 16.02
C SER A 149 -6.77 0.24 16.24
N ALA A 150 -6.46 -0.14 17.46
CA ALA A 150 -6.30 -1.56 17.84
C ALA A 150 -7.59 -2.40 17.68
N LYS A 151 -8.68 -1.81 17.23
CA LYS A 151 -9.93 -2.52 16.91
C LYS A 151 -10.07 -2.82 15.42
N ASP A 152 -9.18 -2.25 14.60
CA ASP A 152 -9.20 -2.41 13.16
C ASP A 152 -8.28 -3.56 12.76
N VAL A 153 -8.86 -4.71 12.44
CA VAL A 153 -8.14 -5.90 12.01
C VAL A 153 -8.23 -6.04 10.50
N ARG A 154 -7.14 -6.47 9.87
CA ARG A 154 -7.10 -6.76 8.43
C ARG A 154 -6.68 -8.21 8.19
N TYR A 155 -7.32 -8.83 7.20
CA TYR A 155 -7.12 -10.23 6.87
C TYR A 155 -6.60 -10.41 5.45
N VAL A 156 -5.63 -11.28 5.32
CA VAL A 156 -5.13 -11.77 4.02
C VAL A 156 -4.92 -13.27 4.09
N VAL A 157 -4.92 -13.94 2.94
CA VAL A 157 -4.66 -15.36 2.83
C VAL A 157 -3.43 -15.63 1.99
N LYS A 158 -2.63 -16.57 2.41
CA LYS A 158 -1.57 -17.19 1.61
C LYS A 158 -2.01 -18.59 1.24
N HIS A 159 -2.27 -18.80 -0.04
CA HIS A 159 -2.73 -20.10 -0.52
C HIS A 159 -1.62 -21.13 -0.48
N ALA A 160 -1.99 -22.34 -0.19
CA ALA A 160 -1.15 -23.53 -0.31
C ALA A 160 -0.53 -23.62 -1.71
N ARG A 161 0.73 -24.06 -1.77
CA ARG A 161 1.43 -24.23 -3.03
C ARG A 161 1.39 -25.68 -3.51
N THR A 162 1.14 -26.61 -2.60
CA THR A 162 1.03 -28.06 -2.86
C THR A 162 -0.21 -28.62 -2.18
N GLU A 163 -0.64 -29.83 -2.55
CA GLU A 163 -1.76 -30.52 -1.93
C GLU A 163 -1.51 -30.90 -0.45
N GLN A 164 -0.25 -30.87 -0.01
CA GLN A 164 0.14 -31.16 1.36
C GLN A 164 0.16 -29.95 2.26
N ASP A 165 0.15 -28.75 1.69
CA ASP A 165 0.11 -27.49 2.43
C ASP A 165 -1.35 -27.09 2.76
N VAL A 166 -1.49 -26.19 3.68
CA VAL A 166 -2.79 -25.58 4.02
C VAL A 166 -2.75 -24.08 3.78
N ASP A 167 -3.88 -23.53 3.43
CA ASP A 167 -4.05 -22.09 3.35
C ASP A 167 -3.80 -21.44 4.73
N THR A 168 -3.02 -20.38 4.74
CA THR A 168 -2.73 -19.65 5.98
C THR A 168 -3.39 -18.28 5.93
N VAL A 169 -4.25 -17.99 6.90
CA VAL A 169 -4.84 -16.66 7.06
C VAL A 169 -4.03 -15.87 8.08
N PHE A 170 -3.65 -14.66 7.73
CA PHE A 170 -3.02 -13.71 8.62
C PHE A 170 -4.03 -12.67 9.06
N ALA A 171 -4.03 -12.37 10.34
CA ALA A 171 -4.76 -11.26 10.95
C ALA A 171 -3.74 -10.26 11.49
N THR A 172 -3.83 -9.02 11.05
CA THR A 172 -2.96 -7.93 11.50
C THR A 172 -3.81 -6.83 12.12
N ILE A 173 -3.39 -6.37 13.31
CA ILE A 173 -4.04 -5.33 14.10
C ILE A 173 -3.17 -4.08 14.09
#